data_d3ba93584a13e17ff8ec9f29ae799ad7
#
_entry.id   d3ba93584a13e17ff8ec9f29ae799ad7
#
_cell.length_a   1.000
_cell.length_b   1.000
_cell.length_c   1.000
_cell.angle_alpha   90.00
_cell.angle_beta   90.00
_cell.angle_gamma   90.00
#
_symmetry.space_group_name_H-M   'P 1'
#
loop_
_entity.id
_entity.type
_entity.pdbx_description
1 polymer ?
#
loop_
_entity_poly.entity_id
_entity_poly.type
_entity_poly.pdbx_seq_one_letter_code
_entity_poly.pdbx_strand_id
1 'polypeptide(L)'
;MIKKEMIAMLLAGGQGSRLGVLTANVAKPAVSFGGKYRIIDFPLSNCINSGIDTVGVLTQYQPLRLNRHIGIGIPWDLDRNNGGVAILPPYEKSGNSEWYTGTANAIYQNMRYIDSYNPDYVLILSGDHIYKMDYEVMLDFHKENNADVTIATMPVPIEEASRFGIVIADDDKRINAFEEKPVHPRSNLASMGIYIFSWPVLKEALLALKDQENCDFGKHVIPYCFENDRRMFAYEFNGYWKDVGTLGSYWEANMELVDLIPEFNLYEEYWKIYTKNDAIEPLYIAKGGHVERSIMGEGCECYGHVEHSVIGANVKIGRGAVIRDSIIMCDTEIGSNVTIDKSIIAENCKVGDNVTLGFGQEKPNVLNESIYSFGLVTIGDDSVIPDGVKIGKNTAISGVTYEEDYKDGVLEGGEVIIKAGDGK
;
A
#
# COMPACT_ATOMS: atom_id res chain seq x y z
N MET A 1 -7.76 -12.53 -31.45
CA MET A 1 -7.63 -12.17 -30.02
C MET A 1 -8.12 -13.36 -29.20
N ILE A 2 -7.37 -13.76 -28.19
CA ILE A 2 -7.81 -14.81 -27.26
C ILE A 2 -8.74 -14.13 -26.26
N LYS A 3 -10.02 -14.55 -26.24
CA LYS A 3 -10.99 -14.07 -25.25
C LYS A 3 -10.51 -14.47 -23.85
N LYS A 4 -10.58 -13.53 -22.91
CA LYS A 4 -10.35 -13.77 -21.47
C LYS A 4 -11.69 -13.75 -20.75
N GLU A 5 -11.92 -14.65 -19.82
CA GLU A 5 -13.14 -14.62 -19.01
C GLU A 5 -13.19 -13.37 -18.13
N MET A 6 -12.10 -13.16 -17.37
CA MET A 6 -11.91 -11.99 -16.50
C MET A 6 -10.52 -11.38 -16.68
N ILE A 7 -10.41 -10.07 -16.61
CA ILE A 7 -9.15 -9.33 -16.52
C ILE A 7 -9.17 -8.45 -15.27
N ALA A 8 -8.00 -8.13 -14.73
CA ALA A 8 -7.88 -7.23 -13.60
C ALA A 8 -7.42 -5.83 -14.04
N MET A 9 -7.99 -4.81 -13.42
CA MET A 9 -7.58 -3.41 -13.55
C MET A 9 -7.20 -2.90 -12.17
N LEU A 10 -5.91 -2.68 -11.95
CA LEU A 10 -5.31 -2.36 -10.66
C LEU A 10 -5.03 -0.87 -10.55
N LEU A 11 -5.76 -0.18 -9.68
CA LEU A 11 -5.65 1.25 -9.44
C LEU A 11 -4.42 1.54 -8.54
N ALA A 12 -3.34 2.01 -9.13
CA ALA A 12 -2.06 2.25 -8.45
C ALA A 12 -1.58 3.72 -8.56
N GLY A 13 -2.49 4.67 -8.79
CA GLY A 13 -2.20 6.09 -9.05
C GLY A 13 -2.31 7.01 -7.83
N GLY A 14 -2.64 6.52 -6.65
CA GLY A 14 -2.86 7.34 -5.45
C GLY A 14 -1.58 7.96 -4.87
N GLN A 15 -1.65 9.24 -4.45
CA GLN A 15 -0.51 9.95 -3.83
C GLN A 15 -0.09 9.39 -2.46
N GLY A 16 -1.04 8.81 -1.70
CA GLY A 16 -0.75 8.31 -0.35
C GLY A 16 -0.39 9.40 0.67
N SER A 17 -0.89 10.61 0.51
CA SER A 17 -0.51 11.80 1.32
C SER A 17 -0.57 11.60 2.84
N ARG A 18 -1.39 10.67 3.33
CA ARG A 18 -1.51 10.31 4.75
C ARG A 18 -0.32 9.49 5.30
N LEU A 19 0.58 9.03 4.44
CA LEU A 19 1.86 8.41 4.82
C LEU A 19 3.01 9.45 4.91
N GLY A 20 2.71 10.73 4.72
CA GLY A 20 3.64 11.83 4.91
C GLY A 20 4.93 11.67 4.10
N VAL A 21 6.07 11.81 4.77
CA VAL A 21 7.40 11.74 4.15
C VAL A 21 7.72 10.40 3.48
N LEU A 22 7.03 9.30 3.85
CA LEU A 22 7.23 7.99 3.20
C LEU A 22 6.74 7.94 1.75
N THR A 23 5.86 8.85 1.37
CA THR A 23 5.30 8.92 0.01
C THR A 23 5.60 10.23 -0.70
N ALA A 24 6.55 11.01 -0.20
CA ALA A 24 6.98 12.25 -0.85
C ALA A 24 7.52 11.99 -2.27
N ASN A 25 8.32 10.93 -2.44
CA ASN A 25 8.99 10.58 -3.70
C ASN A 25 8.59 9.21 -4.26
N VAL A 26 7.61 8.54 -3.64
CA VAL A 26 7.21 7.16 -3.96
C VAL A 26 5.69 7.05 -3.98
N ALA A 27 5.14 6.40 -4.99
CA ALA A 27 3.72 6.03 -4.98
C ALA A 27 3.41 5.05 -3.84
N LYS A 28 2.29 5.20 -3.13
CA LYS A 28 1.90 4.33 -2.00
C LYS A 28 2.03 2.83 -2.34
N PRO A 29 1.59 2.33 -3.52
CA PRO A 29 1.74 0.92 -3.88
C PRO A 29 3.20 0.42 -3.94
N ALA A 30 4.17 1.32 -4.09
CA ALA A 30 5.58 0.98 -4.15
C ALA A 30 6.30 1.06 -2.80
N VAL A 31 5.62 1.43 -1.72
CA VAL A 31 6.19 1.45 -0.36
C VAL A 31 6.50 0.02 0.08
N SER A 32 7.65 -0.18 0.71
CA SER A 32 8.12 -1.48 1.23
C SER A 32 7.23 -1.98 2.37
N PHE A 33 7.03 -3.30 2.49
CA PHE A 33 6.24 -3.95 3.52
C PHE A 33 6.83 -5.31 3.90
N GLY A 34 6.83 -5.65 5.19
CA GLY A 34 7.24 -6.96 5.67
C GLY A 34 8.69 -7.32 5.36
N GLY A 35 9.59 -6.32 5.23
CA GLY A 35 11.02 -6.47 5.04
C GLY A 35 11.47 -6.87 3.63
N LYS A 36 10.56 -7.34 2.77
CA LYS A 36 10.91 -7.84 1.42
C LYS A 36 9.96 -7.36 0.33
N TYR A 37 8.69 -7.20 0.64
CA TYR A 37 7.62 -6.94 -0.31
C TYR A 37 7.40 -5.44 -0.51
N ARG A 38 6.61 -5.11 -1.55
CA ARG A 38 5.93 -3.82 -1.70
C ARG A 38 4.42 -4.03 -1.65
N ILE A 39 3.68 -3.01 -1.30
CA ILE A 39 2.22 -3.11 -1.15
C ILE A 39 1.56 -3.68 -2.43
N ILE A 40 2.03 -3.30 -3.62
CA ILE A 40 1.54 -3.77 -4.92
C ILE A 40 1.69 -5.28 -5.14
N ASP A 41 2.63 -5.92 -4.44
CA ASP A 41 2.91 -7.35 -4.61
C ASP A 41 1.72 -8.22 -4.18
N PHE A 42 0.93 -7.75 -3.22
CA PHE A 42 -0.23 -8.47 -2.69
C PHE A 42 -1.34 -8.61 -3.74
N PRO A 43 -1.91 -7.54 -4.31
CA PRO A 43 -2.93 -7.68 -5.35
C PRO A 43 -2.41 -8.37 -6.63
N LEU A 44 -1.14 -8.17 -7.03
CA LEU A 44 -0.56 -8.89 -8.18
C LEU A 44 -0.45 -10.39 -7.89
N SER A 45 -0.01 -10.77 -6.69
CA SER A 45 0.07 -12.19 -6.29
C SER A 45 -1.30 -12.82 -6.17
N ASN A 46 -2.28 -12.10 -5.62
CA ASN A 46 -3.65 -12.58 -5.58
C ASN A 46 -4.22 -12.80 -6.99
N CYS A 47 -3.93 -11.93 -7.96
CA CYS A 47 -4.34 -12.14 -9.35
C CYS A 47 -3.82 -13.46 -9.89
N ILE A 48 -2.51 -13.70 -9.82
CA ILE A 48 -1.94 -14.94 -10.40
C ILE A 48 -2.36 -16.19 -9.65
N ASN A 49 -2.47 -16.13 -8.32
CA ASN A 49 -2.96 -17.24 -7.51
C ASN A 49 -4.44 -17.57 -7.80
N SER A 50 -5.24 -16.59 -8.23
CA SER A 50 -6.63 -16.76 -8.69
C SER A 50 -6.75 -17.04 -10.19
N GLY A 51 -5.67 -17.41 -10.89
CA GLY A 51 -5.71 -17.73 -12.31
C GLY A 51 -5.88 -16.53 -13.26
N ILE A 52 -5.82 -15.29 -12.77
CA ILE A 52 -5.93 -14.07 -13.59
C ILE A 52 -4.56 -13.72 -14.16
N ASP A 53 -4.39 -13.93 -15.45
CA ASP A 53 -3.14 -13.76 -16.17
C ASP A 53 -3.04 -12.47 -17.00
N THR A 54 -4.00 -11.58 -16.86
CA THR A 54 -4.08 -10.32 -17.59
C THR A 54 -4.42 -9.18 -16.64
N VAL A 55 -3.46 -8.30 -16.43
CA VAL A 55 -3.56 -7.23 -15.42
C VAL A 55 -3.13 -5.89 -16.02
N GLY A 56 -4.04 -4.91 -16.02
CA GLY A 56 -3.72 -3.52 -16.34
C GLY A 56 -3.44 -2.75 -15.06
N VAL A 57 -2.24 -2.21 -14.90
CA VAL A 57 -1.85 -1.38 -13.74
C VAL A 57 -1.91 0.09 -14.11
N LEU A 58 -2.84 0.82 -13.51
CA LEU A 58 -3.04 2.24 -13.78
C LEU A 58 -2.16 3.08 -12.85
N THR A 59 -1.12 3.67 -13.41
CA THR A 59 -0.13 4.45 -12.64
C THR A 59 -0.23 5.94 -12.99
N GLN A 60 0.01 6.82 -12.04
CA GLN A 60 -0.02 8.26 -12.28
C GLN A 60 1.00 9.02 -11.44
N TYR A 61 0.91 8.95 -10.11
CA TYR A 61 1.78 9.67 -9.20
C TYR A 61 3.09 8.90 -8.98
N GLN A 62 4.25 9.59 -9.05
CA GLN A 62 5.59 9.03 -8.79
C GLN A 62 5.82 7.61 -9.36
N PRO A 63 5.59 7.36 -10.65
CA PRO A 63 5.48 5.99 -11.17
C PRO A 63 6.83 5.28 -11.32
N LEU A 64 7.96 5.98 -11.24
CA LEU A 64 9.26 5.44 -11.64
C LEU A 64 9.67 4.20 -10.83
N ARG A 65 9.62 4.28 -9.49
CA ARG A 65 9.98 3.15 -8.61
C ARG A 65 8.98 2.01 -8.77
N LEU A 66 7.69 2.33 -8.85
CA LEU A 66 6.63 1.33 -9.07
C LEU A 66 6.81 0.58 -10.40
N ASN A 67 7.01 1.31 -11.49
CA ASN A 67 7.20 0.71 -12.82
C ASN A 67 8.47 -0.14 -12.89
N ARG A 68 9.57 0.30 -12.24
CA ARG A 68 10.82 -0.49 -12.14
C ARG A 68 10.62 -1.78 -11.34
N HIS A 69 9.80 -1.74 -10.29
CA HIS A 69 9.51 -2.91 -9.45
C HIS A 69 8.68 -3.94 -10.23
N ILE A 70 7.59 -3.51 -10.87
CA ILE A 70 6.72 -4.38 -11.66
C ILE A 70 7.48 -4.94 -12.89
N GLY A 71 8.25 -4.08 -13.56
CA GLY A 71 8.95 -4.45 -14.78
C GLY A 71 7.99 -5.00 -15.83
N ILE A 72 8.31 -6.15 -16.40
CA ILE A 72 7.43 -6.89 -17.34
C ILE A 72 6.61 -7.98 -16.64
N GLY A 73 6.66 -8.09 -15.30
CA GLY A 73 5.83 -9.02 -14.54
C GLY A 73 6.42 -10.40 -14.27
N ILE A 74 7.73 -10.60 -14.50
CA ILE A 74 8.42 -11.89 -14.29
C ILE A 74 8.13 -12.51 -12.91
N PRO A 75 8.20 -11.79 -11.79
CA PRO A 75 7.96 -12.39 -10.47
C PRO A 75 6.59 -13.06 -10.31
N TRP A 76 5.60 -12.58 -11.04
CA TRP A 76 4.20 -13.05 -10.99
C TRP A 76 3.80 -13.91 -12.18
N ASP A 77 4.76 -14.38 -13.03
CA ASP A 77 4.44 -15.09 -14.28
C ASP A 77 3.46 -14.28 -15.19
N LEU A 78 3.63 -12.95 -15.18
CA LEU A 78 2.84 -12.00 -15.98
C LEU A 78 3.60 -11.42 -17.17
N ASP A 79 4.74 -12.00 -17.58
CA ASP A 79 5.53 -11.65 -18.75
C ASP A 79 5.06 -12.43 -20.01
N ARG A 80 3.75 -12.47 -20.22
CA ARG A 80 3.12 -13.33 -21.23
C ARG A 80 2.91 -12.61 -22.57
N ASN A 81 3.01 -13.35 -23.67
CA ASN A 81 2.75 -12.82 -25.01
C ASN A 81 1.27 -12.46 -25.23
N ASN A 82 0.34 -13.14 -24.55
CA ASN A 82 -1.10 -12.91 -24.64
C ASN A 82 -1.66 -12.72 -23.21
N GLY A 83 -1.89 -11.50 -22.83
CA GLY A 83 -2.19 -11.10 -21.47
C GLY A 83 -0.96 -10.50 -20.80
N GLY A 84 -0.67 -10.95 -19.56
CA GLY A 84 0.44 -10.42 -18.76
C GLY A 84 0.12 -9.09 -18.09
N VAL A 85 1.14 -8.43 -17.53
CA VAL A 85 0.98 -7.12 -16.92
C VAL A 85 1.24 -6.01 -17.94
N ALA A 86 0.35 -5.02 -17.97
CA ALA A 86 0.51 -3.79 -18.75
C ALA A 86 0.48 -2.58 -17.82
N ILE A 87 1.50 -1.74 -17.88
CA ILE A 87 1.50 -0.44 -17.20
C ILE A 87 0.71 0.56 -18.05
N LEU A 88 -0.30 1.15 -17.50
CA LEU A 88 -1.23 2.07 -18.16
C LEU A 88 -1.13 3.46 -17.52
N PRO A 89 -0.20 4.31 -17.97
CA PRO A 89 -0.15 5.71 -17.54
C PRO A 89 -1.21 6.54 -18.27
N PRO A 90 -1.60 7.71 -17.73
CA PRO A 90 -2.40 8.67 -18.47
C PRO A 90 -1.66 9.10 -19.75
N TYR A 91 -2.40 9.35 -20.82
CA TYR A 91 -1.82 9.72 -22.12
C TYR A 91 -2.58 10.86 -22.79
N GLU A 92 -1.88 11.61 -23.64
CA GLU A 92 -2.45 12.71 -24.38
C GLU A 92 -3.37 12.23 -25.51
N LYS A 93 -4.58 12.81 -25.58
CA LYS A 93 -5.50 12.66 -26.69
C LYS A 93 -5.68 14.01 -27.39
N SER A 94 -5.34 14.08 -28.68
CA SER A 94 -5.66 15.22 -29.57
C SER A 94 -5.31 16.61 -28.99
N GLY A 95 -4.13 16.73 -28.35
CA GLY A 95 -3.62 18.02 -27.86
C GLY A 95 -4.04 18.38 -26.43
N ASN A 96 -4.83 17.55 -25.75
CA ASN A 96 -5.12 17.69 -24.33
C ASN A 96 -4.49 16.54 -23.56
N SER A 97 -3.57 16.89 -22.66
CA SER A 97 -3.01 15.94 -21.68
C SER A 97 -4.00 15.82 -20.51
N GLU A 98 -4.63 14.67 -20.39
CA GLU A 98 -5.61 14.43 -19.33
C GLU A 98 -5.05 13.45 -18.30
N TRP A 99 -4.72 13.97 -17.12
CA TRP A 99 -4.49 13.14 -15.95
C TRP A 99 -5.75 12.35 -15.60
N TYR A 100 -5.60 11.23 -14.90
CA TYR A 100 -6.75 10.53 -14.36
C TYR A 100 -7.43 11.39 -13.28
N THR A 101 -8.64 11.83 -13.56
CA THR A 101 -9.44 12.65 -12.67
C THR A 101 -10.43 11.81 -11.85
N GLY A 102 -9.91 10.81 -11.14
CA GLY A 102 -10.69 9.87 -10.36
C GLY A 102 -10.51 8.41 -10.79
N THR A 103 -10.90 7.50 -9.92
CA THR A 103 -10.66 6.06 -10.09
C THR A 103 -11.44 5.47 -11.28
N ALA A 104 -12.67 5.89 -11.49
CA ALA A 104 -13.49 5.44 -12.62
C ALA A 104 -13.04 6.09 -13.94
N ASN A 105 -12.59 7.36 -13.91
CA ASN A 105 -12.04 8.02 -15.08
C ASN A 105 -10.80 7.29 -15.59
N ALA A 106 -9.94 6.77 -14.71
CA ALA A 106 -8.79 5.98 -15.09
C ALA A 106 -9.19 4.72 -15.92
N ILE A 107 -10.25 4.03 -15.50
CA ILE A 107 -10.79 2.88 -16.25
C ILE A 107 -11.42 3.34 -17.57
N TYR A 108 -12.19 4.43 -17.57
CA TYR A 108 -12.79 4.99 -18.79
C TYR A 108 -11.74 5.30 -19.89
N GLN A 109 -10.64 5.94 -19.51
CA GLN A 109 -9.56 6.24 -20.45
C GLN A 109 -8.93 4.98 -21.04
N ASN A 110 -8.95 3.86 -20.33
CA ASN A 110 -8.36 2.58 -20.73
C ASN A 110 -9.37 1.53 -21.23
N MET A 111 -10.61 1.91 -21.56
CA MET A 111 -11.63 0.98 -22.07
C MET A 111 -11.17 0.20 -23.32
N ARG A 112 -10.35 0.83 -24.20
CA ARG A 112 -9.81 0.16 -25.38
C ARG A 112 -8.87 -1.01 -25.02
N TYR A 113 -8.11 -0.89 -23.94
CA TYR A 113 -7.29 -1.98 -23.43
C TYR A 113 -8.19 -3.14 -23.00
N ILE A 114 -9.25 -2.88 -22.25
CA ILE A 114 -10.21 -3.89 -21.81
C ILE A 114 -10.91 -4.53 -23.02
N ASP A 115 -11.46 -3.73 -23.93
CA ASP A 115 -12.12 -4.20 -25.16
C ASP A 115 -11.23 -5.09 -26.02
N SER A 116 -9.91 -4.89 -25.99
CA SER A 116 -8.97 -5.70 -26.77
C SER A 116 -8.93 -7.17 -26.35
N TYR A 117 -9.30 -7.49 -25.13
CA TYR A 117 -9.42 -8.86 -24.61
C TYR A 117 -10.85 -9.41 -24.64
N ASN A 118 -11.85 -8.55 -24.89
CA ASN A 118 -13.27 -8.90 -24.92
C ASN A 118 -13.70 -9.78 -23.71
N PRO A 119 -13.44 -9.34 -22.48
CA PRO A 119 -13.76 -10.13 -21.29
C PRO A 119 -15.26 -10.15 -21.01
N ASP A 120 -15.70 -11.16 -20.26
CA ASP A 120 -17.06 -11.17 -19.72
C ASP A 120 -17.13 -10.32 -18.44
N TYR A 121 -16.04 -10.35 -17.64
CA TYR A 121 -15.94 -9.69 -16.34
C TYR A 121 -14.68 -8.84 -16.23
N VAL A 122 -14.76 -7.79 -15.43
CA VAL A 122 -13.62 -6.94 -15.07
C VAL A 122 -13.51 -6.86 -13.55
N LEU A 123 -12.36 -7.25 -13.03
CA LEU A 123 -12.00 -7.09 -11.64
C LEU A 123 -11.30 -5.75 -11.45
N ILE A 124 -11.86 -4.88 -10.62
CA ILE A 124 -11.27 -3.60 -10.22
C ILE A 124 -10.64 -3.79 -8.85
N LEU A 125 -9.37 -3.43 -8.72
CA LEU A 125 -8.58 -3.59 -7.51
C LEU A 125 -7.98 -2.27 -7.06
N SER A 126 -7.96 -2.03 -5.74
CA SER A 126 -7.09 -1.03 -5.12
C SER A 126 -5.68 -1.61 -4.95
N GLY A 127 -4.66 -0.85 -5.31
CA GLY A 127 -3.25 -1.26 -5.26
C GLY A 127 -2.55 -0.94 -3.93
N ASP A 128 -3.29 -0.64 -2.86
CA ASP A 128 -2.77 -0.04 -1.65
C ASP A 128 -3.18 -0.75 -0.34
N HIS A 129 -3.64 -2.01 -0.42
CA HIS A 129 -4.06 -2.83 0.71
C HIS A 129 -3.21 -4.09 0.86
N ILE A 130 -3.14 -4.60 2.09
CA ILE A 130 -2.45 -5.85 2.45
C ILE A 130 -3.50 -6.91 2.75
N TYR A 131 -3.53 -7.99 1.94
CA TYR A 131 -4.48 -9.08 2.08
C TYR A 131 -4.12 -10.28 1.20
N LYS A 132 -4.73 -11.43 1.46
CA LYS A 132 -4.73 -12.61 0.59
C LYS A 132 -6.16 -12.96 0.26
N MET A 133 -6.51 -13.00 -1.01
CA MET A 133 -7.88 -13.26 -1.45
C MET A 133 -7.89 -14.03 -2.77
N ASP A 134 -8.72 -15.07 -2.84
CA ASP A 134 -9.03 -15.77 -4.07
C ASP A 134 -10.19 -15.07 -4.81
N TYR A 135 -9.84 -14.47 -5.94
CA TYR A 135 -10.83 -13.79 -6.77
C TYR A 135 -11.68 -14.73 -7.61
N GLU A 136 -11.24 -15.99 -7.82
CA GLU A 136 -12.05 -17.01 -8.50
C GLU A 136 -13.30 -17.33 -7.69
N VAL A 137 -13.16 -17.50 -6.37
CA VAL A 137 -14.29 -17.72 -5.46
C VAL A 137 -15.27 -16.54 -5.49
N MET A 138 -14.76 -15.31 -5.54
CA MET A 138 -15.62 -14.12 -5.68
C MET A 138 -16.32 -14.07 -7.06
N LEU A 139 -15.63 -14.51 -8.12
CA LEU A 139 -16.22 -14.60 -9.46
C LEU A 139 -17.32 -15.66 -9.54
N ASP A 140 -17.13 -16.82 -8.91
CA ASP A 140 -18.16 -17.85 -8.85
C ASP A 140 -19.38 -17.36 -8.09
N PHE A 141 -19.20 -16.68 -6.96
CA PHE A 141 -20.30 -16.00 -6.26
C PHE A 141 -21.03 -14.98 -7.16
N HIS A 142 -20.31 -14.20 -7.96
CA HIS A 142 -20.86 -13.24 -8.92
C HIS A 142 -21.75 -13.96 -9.96
N LYS A 143 -21.26 -15.08 -10.51
CA LYS A 143 -22.00 -15.90 -11.49
C LYS A 143 -23.23 -16.56 -10.90
N GLU A 144 -23.12 -17.18 -9.72
CA GLU A 144 -24.20 -17.87 -9.04
C GLU A 144 -25.39 -16.94 -8.75
N ASN A 145 -25.10 -15.70 -8.37
CA ASN A 145 -26.12 -14.67 -8.13
C ASN A 145 -26.58 -13.96 -9.41
N ASN A 146 -26.04 -14.31 -10.59
CA ASN A 146 -26.25 -13.57 -11.82
C ASN A 146 -26.05 -12.07 -11.62
N ALA A 147 -25.02 -11.69 -10.85
CA ALA A 147 -24.76 -10.31 -10.48
C ALA A 147 -24.31 -9.47 -11.68
N ASP A 148 -24.64 -8.19 -11.66
CA ASP A 148 -24.08 -7.18 -12.55
C ASP A 148 -22.85 -6.52 -11.90
N VAL A 149 -22.88 -6.41 -10.56
CA VAL A 149 -21.79 -5.89 -9.73
C VAL A 149 -21.68 -6.72 -8.46
N THR A 150 -20.47 -7.10 -8.10
CA THR A 150 -20.17 -7.69 -6.79
C THR A 150 -19.11 -6.84 -6.10
N ILE A 151 -19.37 -6.47 -4.85
CA ILE A 151 -18.46 -5.67 -4.01
C ILE A 151 -17.90 -6.57 -2.90
N ALA A 152 -16.59 -6.72 -2.83
CA ALA A 152 -15.97 -7.37 -1.67
C ALA A 152 -16.10 -6.47 -0.44
N THR A 153 -16.56 -7.06 0.65
CA THR A 153 -16.87 -6.36 1.90
C THR A 153 -16.28 -7.10 3.09
N MET A 154 -16.00 -6.34 4.15
CA MET A 154 -15.51 -6.86 5.41
C MET A 154 -16.12 -6.08 6.58
N PRO A 155 -16.53 -6.76 7.67
CA PRO A 155 -16.94 -6.05 8.88
C PRO A 155 -15.74 -5.35 9.53
N VAL A 156 -15.90 -4.07 9.85
CA VAL A 156 -14.90 -3.26 10.56
C VAL A 156 -15.50 -2.71 11.87
N PRO A 157 -14.66 -2.28 12.84
CA PRO A 157 -15.17 -1.52 13.99
C PRO A 157 -15.97 -0.30 13.52
N ILE A 158 -17.11 -0.03 14.18
CA ILE A 158 -18.03 1.03 13.73
C ILE A 158 -17.37 2.42 13.77
N GLU A 159 -16.41 2.60 14.68
CA GLU A 159 -15.63 3.83 14.85
C GLU A 159 -14.74 4.11 13.63
N GLU A 160 -14.32 3.07 12.91
CA GLU A 160 -13.48 3.17 11.71
C GLU A 160 -14.30 3.22 10.42
N ALA A 161 -15.58 2.84 10.47
CA ALA A 161 -16.43 2.69 9.29
C ALA A 161 -16.54 3.98 8.45
N SER A 162 -16.45 5.16 9.09
CA SER A 162 -16.46 6.46 8.39
C SER A 162 -15.30 6.69 7.41
N ARG A 163 -14.26 5.84 7.47
CA ARG A 163 -13.10 5.92 6.56
C ARG A 163 -13.35 5.25 5.21
N PHE A 164 -14.38 4.39 5.12
CA PHE A 164 -14.63 3.49 4.00
C PHE A 164 -15.98 3.78 3.33
N GLY A 165 -16.16 3.24 2.14
CA GLY A 165 -17.49 3.08 1.56
C GLY A 165 -18.24 2.00 2.34
N ILE A 166 -19.46 2.30 2.79
CA ILE A 166 -20.25 1.39 3.64
C ILE A 166 -21.36 0.79 2.83
N VAL A 167 -21.43 -0.54 2.88
CA VAL A 167 -22.45 -1.34 2.21
C VAL A 167 -23.57 -1.69 3.18
N ILE A 168 -24.81 -1.58 2.71
CA ILE A 168 -25.99 -2.06 3.42
C ILE A 168 -26.61 -3.12 2.52
N ALA A 169 -26.57 -4.37 2.98
CA ALA A 169 -27.12 -5.53 2.27
C ALA A 169 -28.19 -6.23 3.09
N ASP A 170 -29.05 -6.99 2.43
CA ASP A 170 -30.02 -7.87 3.08
C ASP A 170 -29.42 -9.26 3.38
N ASP A 171 -30.25 -10.16 3.88
CA ASP A 171 -29.85 -11.54 4.25
C ASP A 171 -29.40 -12.37 3.03
N ASP A 172 -29.91 -12.03 1.83
CA ASP A 172 -29.53 -12.64 0.55
C ASP A 172 -28.27 -12.00 -0.05
N LYS A 173 -27.59 -11.13 0.72
CA LYS A 173 -26.39 -10.38 0.30
C LYS A 173 -26.64 -9.37 -0.81
N ARG A 174 -27.89 -9.08 -1.17
CA ARG A 174 -28.22 -8.04 -2.13
C ARG A 174 -28.00 -6.67 -1.50
N ILE A 175 -27.31 -5.78 -2.24
CA ILE A 175 -26.99 -4.42 -1.77
C ILE A 175 -28.23 -3.54 -1.93
N ASN A 176 -28.67 -2.97 -0.81
CA ASN A 176 -29.80 -2.08 -0.72
C ASN A 176 -29.41 -0.60 -0.64
N ALA A 177 -28.18 -0.31 -0.22
CA ALA A 177 -27.60 1.02 -0.22
C ALA A 177 -26.07 0.97 -0.16
N PHE A 178 -25.44 2.06 -0.63
CA PHE A 178 -24.01 2.31 -0.52
C PHE A 178 -23.79 3.75 -0.06
N GLU A 179 -22.93 3.95 0.93
CA GLU A 179 -22.60 5.26 1.49
C GLU A 179 -21.09 5.49 1.43
N GLU A 180 -20.63 6.44 0.63
CA GLU A 180 -19.19 6.75 0.53
C GLU A 180 -18.75 7.62 1.71
N LYS A 181 -17.95 7.04 2.61
CA LYS A 181 -17.36 7.71 3.78
C LYS A 181 -18.37 8.52 4.61
N PRO A 182 -19.44 7.88 5.11
CA PRO A 182 -20.45 8.56 5.86
C PRO A 182 -19.94 9.04 7.23
N VAL A 183 -20.37 10.24 7.66
CA VAL A 183 -20.05 10.75 8.99
C VAL A 183 -20.69 9.89 10.10
N HIS A 184 -21.89 9.37 9.82
CA HIS A 184 -22.65 8.48 10.71
C HIS A 184 -23.01 7.20 9.95
N PRO A 185 -22.12 6.17 9.95
CA PRO A 185 -22.35 4.95 9.21
C PRO A 185 -23.53 4.16 9.77
N ARG A 186 -24.42 3.67 8.89
CA ARG A 186 -25.59 2.84 9.24
C ARG A 186 -25.27 1.35 9.30
N SER A 187 -24.09 0.94 8.83
CA SER A 187 -23.59 -0.43 8.84
C SER A 187 -22.08 -0.40 9.12
N ASN A 188 -21.54 -1.51 9.55
CA ASN A 188 -20.10 -1.70 9.70
C ASN A 188 -19.48 -2.54 8.56
N LEU A 189 -20.24 -2.83 7.52
CA LEU A 189 -19.77 -3.62 6.37
C LEU A 189 -19.04 -2.68 5.38
N ALA A 190 -17.72 -2.64 5.51
CA ALA A 190 -16.87 -1.78 4.71
C ALA A 190 -16.57 -2.40 3.33
N SER A 191 -16.62 -1.59 2.27
CA SER A 191 -16.11 -1.95 0.96
C SER A 191 -14.59 -2.01 0.98
N MET A 192 -14.03 -3.11 0.51
CA MET A 192 -12.59 -3.30 0.39
C MET A 192 -11.97 -2.59 -0.83
N GLY A 193 -12.76 -1.89 -1.65
CA GLY A 193 -12.27 -1.34 -2.91
C GLY A 193 -11.95 -2.40 -3.97
N ILE A 194 -12.58 -3.56 -3.85
CA ILE A 194 -12.45 -4.71 -4.75
C ILE A 194 -13.81 -4.97 -5.36
N TYR A 195 -13.92 -4.89 -6.69
CA TYR A 195 -15.20 -5.01 -7.39
C TYR A 195 -15.08 -5.96 -8.57
N ILE A 196 -16.08 -6.82 -8.78
CA ILE A 196 -16.28 -7.53 -10.04
C ILE A 196 -17.50 -6.92 -10.74
N PHE A 197 -17.28 -6.50 -11.97
CA PHE A 197 -18.33 -6.01 -12.86
C PHE A 197 -18.50 -6.93 -14.05
N SER A 198 -19.75 -7.18 -14.47
CA SER A 198 -20.02 -7.60 -15.82
C SER A 198 -19.59 -6.49 -16.78
N TRP A 199 -18.68 -6.80 -17.76
CA TRP A 199 -18.07 -5.76 -18.59
C TRP A 199 -19.06 -4.85 -19.32
N PRO A 200 -20.18 -5.37 -19.92
CA PRO A 200 -21.16 -4.51 -20.55
C PRO A 200 -21.78 -3.47 -19.61
N VAL A 201 -22.01 -3.85 -18.34
CA VAL A 201 -22.59 -2.96 -17.33
C VAL A 201 -21.62 -1.87 -16.92
N LEU A 202 -20.35 -2.23 -16.64
CA LEU A 202 -19.33 -1.24 -16.32
C LEU A 202 -19.11 -0.27 -17.49
N LYS A 203 -19.04 -0.80 -18.72
CA LYS A 203 -18.85 0.01 -19.93
C LYS A 203 -19.98 1.02 -20.13
N GLU A 204 -21.23 0.60 -19.92
CA GLU A 204 -22.38 1.49 -19.98
C GLU A 204 -22.29 2.61 -18.93
N ALA A 205 -22.01 2.26 -17.67
CA ALA A 205 -21.86 3.24 -16.59
C ALA A 205 -20.74 4.26 -16.87
N LEU A 206 -19.57 3.79 -17.33
CA LEU A 206 -18.46 4.67 -17.67
C LEU A 206 -18.78 5.62 -18.82
N LEU A 207 -19.51 5.17 -19.83
CA LEU A 207 -19.95 6.00 -20.96
C LEU A 207 -21.00 7.02 -20.53
N ALA A 208 -21.94 6.66 -19.66
CA ALA A 208 -22.95 7.56 -19.11
C ALA A 208 -22.30 8.66 -18.25
N LEU A 209 -21.24 8.32 -17.51
CA LEU A 209 -20.55 9.22 -16.59
C LEU A 209 -19.29 9.88 -17.20
N LYS A 210 -19.08 9.80 -18.52
CA LYS A 210 -17.87 10.28 -19.20
C LYS A 210 -17.53 11.75 -18.96
N ASP A 211 -18.56 12.59 -18.80
CA ASP A 211 -18.44 14.03 -18.60
C ASP A 211 -18.46 14.43 -17.12
N GLN A 212 -18.50 13.43 -16.21
CA GLN A 212 -18.45 13.64 -14.77
C GLN A 212 -17.04 13.97 -14.33
N GLU A 213 -16.84 15.17 -13.77
CA GLU A 213 -15.56 15.57 -13.18
C GLU A 213 -15.22 14.69 -11.96
N ASN A 214 -13.95 14.35 -11.84
CA ASN A 214 -13.43 13.50 -10.75
C ASN A 214 -14.24 12.21 -10.56
N CYS A 215 -14.57 11.53 -11.67
CA CYS A 215 -15.40 10.34 -11.66
C CYS A 215 -14.75 9.21 -10.85
N ASP A 216 -15.45 8.77 -9.81
CA ASP A 216 -14.98 7.80 -8.82
C ASP A 216 -15.96 6.63 -8.69
N PHE A 217 -15.46 5.43 -8.36
CA PHE A 217 -16.33 4.25 -8.22
C PHE A 217 -17.33 4.43 -7.10
N GLY A 218 -16.90 4.79 -5.89
CA GLY A 218 -17.77 4.92 -4.72
C GLY A 218 -18.79 6.04 -4.84
N LYS A 219 -18.39 7.18 -5.42
CA LYS A 219 -19.26 8.36 -5.49
C LYS A 219 -20.17 8.40 -6.70
N HIS A 220 -19.80 7.72 -7.80
CA HIS A 220 -20.52 7.91 -9.07
C HIS A 220 -20.94 6.58 -9.71
N VAL A 221 -20.02 5.62 -9.91
CA VAL A 221 -20.32 4.37 -10.64
C VAL A 221 -21.25 3.46 -9.85
N ILE A 222 -20.97 3.24 -8.56
CA ILE A 222 -21.79 2.39 -7.70
C ILE A 222 -23.21 3.00 -7.52
N PRO A 223 -23.37 4.30 -7.19
CA PRO A 223 -24.68 4.94 -7.18
C PRO A 223 -25.42 4.87 -8.52
N TYR A 224 -24.72 5.11 -9.65
CA TYR A 224 -25.32 4.96 -10.98
C TYR A 224 -25.88 3.54 -11.21
N CYS A 225 -25.11 2.52 -10.86
CA CYS A 225 -25.59 1.14 -10.97
C CYS A 225 -26.81 0.88 -10.10
N PHE A 226 -26.85 1.44 -8.89
CA PHE A 226 -27.98 1.32 -7.98
C PHE A 226 -29.23 2.02 -8.53
N GLU A 227 -29.10 3.24 -9.03
CA GLU A 227 -30.19 4.02 -9.63
C GLU A 227 -30.76 3.39 -10.92
N ASN A 228 -29.98 2.56 -11.60
CA ASN A 228 -30.40 1.82 -12.80
C ASN A 228 -30.77 0.35 -12.52
N ASP A 229 -31.17 0.04 -11.28
CA ASP A 229 -31.66 -1.28 -10.84
C ASP A 229 -30.72 -2.45 -11.19
N ARG A 230 -29.41 -2.23 -11.20
CA ARG A 230 -28.42 -3.28 -11.44
C ARG A 230 -28.40 -4.25 -10.25
N ARG A 231 -28.19 -5.54 -10.54
CA ARG A 231 -28.12 -6.59 -9.52
C ARG A 231 -26.77 -6.52 -8.82
N MET A 232 -26.75 -5.92 -7.64
CA MET A 232 -25.56 -5.66 -6.87
C MET A 232 -25.53 -6.54 -5.62
N PHE A 233 -24.41 -7.22 -5.37
CA PHE A 233 -24.25 -8.14 -4.25
C PHE A 233 -22.98 -7.85 -3.44
N ALA A 234 -23.07 -8.06 -2.14
CA ALA A 234 -21.96 -7.97 -1.21
C ALA A 234 -21.33 -9.37 -1.02
N TYR A 235 -20.06 -9.49 -1.40
CA TYR A 235 -19.25 -10.68 -1.09
C TYR A 235 -18.52 -10.44 0.22
N GLU A 236 -18.91 -11.12 1.28
CA GLU A 236 -18.25 -11.02 2.58
C GLU A 236 -16.93 -11.80 2.56
N PHE A 237 -15.84 -11.09 2.65
CA PHE A 237 -14.50 -11.66 2.75
C PHE A 237 -14.20 -12.04 4.19
N ASN A 238 -13.75 -13.29 4.39
CA ASN A 238 -13.31 -13.81 5.66
C ASN A 238 -11.80 -14.07 5.62
N GLY A 239 -11.02 -13.09 6.02
CA GLY A 239 -9.57 -13.18 6.03
C GLY A 239 -8.93 -11.89 6.53
N TYR A 240 -7.61 -11.86 6.57
CA TYR A 240 -6.88 -10.65 6.93
C TYR A 240 -6.96 -9.62 5.80
N TRP A 241 -7.34 -8.40 6.13
CA TRP A 241 -7.30 -7.24 5.25
C TRP A 241 -6.95 -5.99 6.05
N LYS A 242 -5.99 -5.21 5.57
CA LYS A 242 -5.55 -3.97 6.23
C LYS A 242 -5.36 -2.84 5.20
N ASP A 243 -6.06 -1.72 5.39
CA ASP A 243 -5.74 -0.46 4.72
C ASP A 243 -4.55 0.21 5.44
N VAL A 244 -3.37 0.09 4.87
CA VAL A 244 -2.14 0.72 5.38
C VAL A 244 -2.06 2.17 4.91
N GLY A 245 -3.13 2.93 5.10
CA GLY A 245 -3.28 4.30 4.61
C GLY A 245 -2.78 5.39 5.53
N THR A 246 -2.39 5.08 6.77
CA THR A 246 -1.80 6.02 7.74
C THR A 246 -0.51 5.45 8.30
N LEU A 247 0.36 6.30 8.85
CA LEU A 247 1.63 5.85 9.47
C LEU A 247 1.38 4.84 10.61
N GLY A 248 0.35 5.08 11.44
CA GLY A 248 -0.01 4.16 12.51
C GLY A 248 -0.46 2.80 11.98
N SER A 249 -1.42 2.76 11.05
CA SER A 249 -1.90 1.49 10.46
C SER A 249 -0.83 0.74 9.67
N TYR A 250 0.08 1.48 9.01
CA TYR A 250 1.24 0.90 8.33
C TYR A 250 2.23 0.28 9.33
N TRP A 251 2.53 0.99 10.43
CA TRP A 251 3.40 0.48 11.49
C TRP A 251 2.79 -0.76 12.16
N GLU A 252 1.52 -0.69 12.57
CA GLU A 252 0.79 -1.81 13.18
C GLU A 252 0.79 -3.05 12.28
N ALA A 253 0.44 -2.91 11.00
CA ALA A 253 0.42 -4.03 10.06
C ALA A 253 1.79 -4.72 9.89
N ASN A 254 2.90 -3.98 9.99
CA ASN A 254 4.23 -4.56 9.99
C ASN A 254 4.56 -5.24 11.33
N MET A 255 4.17 -4.66 12.48
CA MET A 255 4.40 -5.25 13.80
C MET A 255 3.59 -6.53 14.00
N GLU A 256 2.36 -6.61 13.49
CA GLU A 256 1.54 -7.84 13.49
C GLU A 256 2.25 -9.03 12.83
N LEU A 257 3.19 -8.80 11.89
CA LEU A 257 3.97 -9.87 11.25
C LEU A 257 4.99 -10.53 12.18
N VAL A 258 5.45 -9.82 13.21
CA VAL A 258 6.48 -10.29 14.15
C VAL A 258 5.89 -10.77 15.49
N ASP A 259 4.57 -10.82 15.59
CA ASP A 259 3.88 -11.44 16.70
C ASP A 259 4.15 -12.94 16.77
N LEU A 260 3.97 -13.54 17.97
CA LEU A 260 4.21 -14.98 18.20
C LEU A 260 3.35 -15.87 17.30
N ILE A 261 2.13 -15.43 17.02
CA ILE A 261 1.20 -16.08 16.09
C ILE A 261 0.64 -14.97 15.20
N PRO A 262 1.30 -14.66 14.08
CA PRO A 262 0.84 -13.60 13.21
C PRO A 262 -0.51 -13.97 12.57
N GLU A 263 -1.47 -13.07 12.63
CA GLU A 263 -2.75 -13.25 11.96
C GLU A 263 -2.57 -13.30 10.44
N PHE A 264 -1.61 -12.55 9.92
CA PHE A 264 -1.21 -12.55 8.52
C PHE A 264 0.09 -13.33 8.32
N ASN A 265 -0.01 -14.56 7.81
CA ASN A 265 1.14 -15.42 7.59
C ASN A 265 1.78 -15.21 6.21
N LEU A 266 2.97 -14.60 6.17
CA LEU A 266 3.76 -14.44 4.93
C LEU A 266 4.42 -15.75 4.45
N TYR A 267 4.53 -16.76 5.30
CA TYR A 267 5.21 -18.04 5.03
C TYR A 267 4.25 -19.15 4.55
N GLU A 268 3.02 -18.79 4.22
CA GLU A 268 2.03 -19.75 3.72
C GLU A 268 2.46 -20.32 2.37
N GLU A 269 2.53 -21.65 2.25
CA GLU A 269 3.01 -22.32 1.05
C GLU A 269 1.98 -22.37 -0.08
N TYR A 270 0.69 -22.41 0.26
CA TYR A 270 -0.40 -22.59 -0.70
C TYR A 270 -0.88 -21.27 -1.33
N TRP A 271 -0.60 -20.14 -0.69
CA TRP A 271 -0.94 -18.80 -1.19
C TRP A 271 0.25 -17.87 -1.03
N LYS A 272 1.23 -18.03 -1.91
CA LYS A 272 2.48 -17.26 -1.86
C LYS A 272 2.27 -15.84 -2.33
N ILE A 273 2.91 -14.90 -1.64
CA ILE A 273 3.10 -13.55 -2.15
C ILE A 273 4.44 -13.52 -2.90
N TYR A 274 4.37 -13.20 -4.17
CA TYR A 274 5.53 -13.07 -5.05
C TYR A 274 6.01 -11.62 -5.03
N THR A 275 7.30 -11.42 -5.23
CA THR A 275 7.93 -10.10 -5.32
C THR A 275 9.14 -10.17 -6.23
N LYS A 276 9.60 -9.02 -6.68
CA LYS A 276 10.88 -8.92 -7.36
C LYS A 276 11.98 -9.35 -6.41
N ASN A 277 12.80 -10.32 -6.84
CA ASN A 277 13.92 -10.83 -6.09
C ASN A 277 15.21 -10.51 -6.83
N ASP A 278 15.99 -9.60 -6.29
CA ASP A 278 17.35 -9.35 -6.75
C ASP A 278 18.28 -10.39 -6.09
N ALA A 279 19.37 -10.76 -6.75
CA ALA A 279 20.34 -11.70 -6.19
C ALA A 279 21.16 -10.99 -5.10
N ILE A 280 20.73 -11.15 -3.85
CA ILE A 280 21.31 -10.51 -2.67
C ILE A 280 21.99 -11.58 -1.81
N GLU A 281 23.07 -11.21 -1.11
CA GLU A 281 23.80 -12.09 -0.22
C GLU A 281 22.94 -12.54 0.97
N PRO A 282 23.26 -13.68 1.61
CA PRO A 282 22.58 -14.09 2.84
C PRO A 282 22.73 -13.08 3.98
N LEU A 283 21.75 -13.06 4.88
CA LEU A 283 21.83 -12.35 6.16
C LEU A 283 23.05 -12.79 6.97
N TYR A 284 23.84 -11.84 7.50
CA TYR A 284 24.96 -12.08 8.39
C TYR A 284 24.72 -11.49 9.78
N ILE A 285 24.77 -12.33 10.81
CA ILE A 285 24.71 -11.91 12.22
C ILE A 285 26.12 -12.08 12.81
N ALA A 286 26.73 -10.96 13.19
CA ALA A 286 28.08 -10.91 13.72
C ALA A 286 28.16 -11.41 15.18
N LYS A 287 29.39 -11.68 15.66
CA LYS A 287 29.59 -11.97 17.08
C LYS A 287 29.16 -10.77 17.95
N GLY A 288 28.19 -11.01 18.85
CA GLY A 288 27.56 -9.99 19.69
C GLY A 288 26.34 -9.33 19.05
N GLY A 289 26.02 -9.65 17.80
CA GLY A 289 24.72 -9.33 17.20
C GLY A 289 23.63 -10.24 17.80
N HIS A 290 22.46 -9.68 18.03
CA HIS A 290 21.30 -10.39 18.58
C HIS A 290 20.02 -9.97 17.86
N VAL A 291 19.19 -10.95 17.48
CA VAL A 291 17.93 -10.70 16.81
C VAL A 291 16.85 -11.53 17.50
N GLU A 292 15.78 -10.85 17.92
CA GLU A 292 14.68 -11.48 18.62
C GLU A 292 13.32 -10.98 18.08
N ARG A 293 12.37 -11.90 17.85
CA ARG A 293 11.00 -11.58 17.38
C ARG A 293 11.00 -10.55 16.24
N SER A 294 11.82 -10.74 15.22
CA SER A 294 12.01 -9.76 14.16
C SER A 294 12.10 -10.42 12.78
N ILE A 295 11.68 -9.72 11.76
CA ILE A 295 11.91 -10.10 10.36
C ILE A 295 13.13 -9.33 9.86
N MET A 296 14.07 -10.03 9.21
CA MET A 296 15.22 -9.41 8.56
C MET A 296 15.31 -9.88 7.11
N GLY A 297 15.50 -8.92 6.20
CA GLY A 297 15.70 -9.17 4.78
C GLY A 297 17.06 -9.78 4.45
N GLU A 298 17.21 -10.23 3.20
CA GLU A 298 18.46 -10.71 2.63
C GLU A 298 19.52 -9.58 2.59
N GLY A 299 20.81 -9.91 2.61
CA GLY A 299 21.90 -8.94 2.54
C GLY A 299 22.14 -8.10 3.80
N CYS A 300 21.39 -8.31 4.87
CA CYS A 300 21.60 -7.56 6.10
C CYS A 300 22.87 -7.96 6.83
N GLU A 301 23.55 -6.98 7.44
CA GLU A 301 24.67 -7.18 8.36
C GLU A 301 24.28 -6.68 9.76
N CYS A 302 24.13 -7.58 10.73
CA CYS A 302 23.72 -7.20 12.10
C CYS A 302 24.88 -7.35 13.09
N TYR A 303 25.39 -6.22 13.58
CA TYR A 303 26.37 -6.13 14.65
C TYR A 303 25.78 -5.61 15.97
N GLY A 304 24.49 -5.27 15.99
CA GLY A 304 23.73 -4.71 17.10
C GLY A 304 22.66 -5.65 17.62
N HIS A 305 21.69 -5.08 18.32
CA HIS A 305 20.53 -5.78 18.88
C HIS A 305 19.25 -5.32 18.18
N VAL A 306 18.47 -6.26 17.69
CA VAL A 306 17.18 -6.02 17.02
C VAL A 306 16.08 -6.80 17.72
N GLU A 307 15.04 -6.13 18.15
CA GLU A 307 13.93 -6.71 18.88
C GLU A 307 12.61 -6.19 18.32
N HIS A 308 11.64 -7.08 18.10
CA HIS A 308 10.27 -6.77 17.67
C HIS A 308 10.23 -5.74 16.53
N SER A 309 10.96 -6.01 15.45
CA SER A 309 11.17 -5.06 14.37
C SER A 309 11.16 -5.72 12.99
N VAL A 310 10.87 -4.92 11.96
CA VAL A 310 10.89 -5.36 10.56
C VAL A 310 12.01 -4.62 9.83
N ILE A 311 13.01 -5.39 9.37
CA ILE A 311 14.21 -4.88 8.72
C ILE A 311 14.22 -5.32 7.26
N GLY A 312 14.33 -4.36 6.35
CA GLY A 312 14.41 -4.57 4.90
C GLY A 312 15.71 -5.20 4.44
N ALA A 313 15.83 -5.49 3.17
CA ALA A 313 17.05 -6.04 2.57
C ALA A 313 18.21 -5.03 2.58
N ASN A 314 19.45 -5.54 2.60
CA ASN A 314 20.71 -4.75 2.58
C ASN A 314 20.87 -3.73 3.72
N VAL A 315 20.22 -3.92 4.86
CA VAL A 315 20.37 -3.02 6.01
C VAL A 315 21.62 -3.39 6.79
N LYS A 316 22.45 -2.39 7.10
CA LYS A 316 23.63 -2.53 7.97
C LYS A 316 23.34 -1.92 9.32
N ILE A 317 23.55 -2.71 10.39
CA ILE A 317 23.30 -2.31 11.78
C ILE A 317 24.62 -2.33 12.54
N GLY A 318 25.09 -1.15 12.96
CA GLY A 318 26.37 -0.93 13.61
C GLY A 318 26.48 -1.56 15.00
N ARG A 319 27.70 -1.59 15.53
CA ARG A 319 28.00 -2.18 16.84
C ARG A 319 27.36 -1.38 17.97
N GLY A 320 26.73 -2.07 18.91
CA GLY A 320 26.08 -1.44 20.05
C GLY A 320 24.75 -0.72 19.69
N ALA A 321 24.33 -0.78 18.44
CA ALA A 321 22.99 -0.29 18.05
C ALA A 321 21.90 -1.15 18.68
N VAL A 322 20.79 -0.52 19.09
CA VAL A 322 19.62 -1.18 19.66
C VAL A 322 18.39 -0.66 18.91
N ILE A 323 17.66 -1.56 18.26
CA ILE A 323 16.47 -1.25 17.47
C ILE A 323 15.28 -2.01 18.06
N ARG A 324 14.20 -1.28 18.39
CA ARG A 324 12.97 -1.85 18.96
C ARG A 324 11.74 -1.28 18.29
N ASP A 325 10.68 -2.09 18.17
CA ASP A 325 9.34 -1.70 17.69
C ASP A 325 9.38 -0.86 16.41
N SER A 326 10.32 -1.15 15.51
CA SER A 326 10.68 -0.26 14.41
C SER A 326 10.68 -0.94 13.05
N ILE A 327 10.48 -0.13 12.02
CA ILE A 327 10.57 -0.54 10.62
C ILE A 327 11.76 0.18 10.00
N ILE A 328 12.75 -0.59 9.52
CA ILE A 328 13.91 -0.07 8.77
C ILE A 328 13.82 -0.63 7.36
N MET A 329 13.60 0.23 6.37
CA MET A 329 13.46 -0.20 4.97
C MET A 329 14.82 -0.46 4.32
N CYS A 330 14.78 -0.99 3.08
CA CYS A 330 15.95 -1.49 2.37
C CYS A 330 17.06 -0.46 2.20
N ASP A 331 18.29 -0.97 2.01
CA ASP A 331 19.49 -0.19 1.67
C ASP A 331 19.87 0.90 2.69
N THR A 332 19.48 0.74 3.97
CA THR A 332 19.68 1.72 5.05
C THR A 332 20.88 1.33 5.92
N GLU A 333 21.70 2.31 6.28
CA GLU A 333 22.86 2.16 7.16
C GLU A 333 22.58 2.79 8.53
N ILE A 334 22.69 2.00 9.60
CA ILE A 334 22.56 2.43 10.99
C ILE A 334 23.94 2.39 11.64
N GLY A 335 24.39 3.52 12.17
CA GLY A 335 25.69 3.67 12.82
C GLY A 335 25.84 2.90 14.13
N SER A 336 26.99 3.10 14.80
CA SER A 336 27.31 2.45 16.06
C SER A 336 26.67 3.17 17.25
N ASN A 337 26.30 2.42 18.30
CA ASN A 337 25.69 2.93 19.53
C ASN A 337 24.39 3.74 19.31
N VAL A 338 23.67 3.45 18.23
CA VAL A 338 22.38 4.07 17.91
C VAL A 338 21.28 3.41 18.73
N THR A 339 20.35 4.20 19.22
CA THR A 339 19.11 3.69 19.84
C THR A 339 17.90 4.13 19.01
N ILE A 340 17.13 3.16 18.52
CA ILE A 340 15.93 3.39 17.71
C ILE A 340 14.77 2.74 18.42
N ASP A 341 13.75 3.54 18.75
CA ASP A 341 12.53 3.08 19.37
C ASP A 341 11.33 3.63 18.59
N LYS A 342 10.36 2.76 18.28
CA LYS A 342 9.09 3.08 17.63
C LYS A 342 9.23 4.06 16.44
N SER A 343 10.01 3.64 15.45
CA SER A 343 10.40 4.47 14.31
C SER A 343 10.14 3.80 12.96
N ILE A 344 9.90 4.60 11.93
CA ILE A 344 9.85 4.17 10.53
C ILE A 344 10.95 4.91 9.79
N ILE A 345 11.94 4.19 9.28
CA ILE A 345 13.03 4.73 8.46
C ILE A 345 12.88 4.17 7.05
N ALA A 346 12.69 5.07 6.08
CA ALA A 346 12.49 4.71 4.69
C ALA A 346 13.77 4.21 4.00
N GLU A 347 13.72 3.99 2.68
CA GLU A 347 14.80 3.38 1.91
C GLU A 347 16.03 4.29 1.77
N ASN A 348 17.21 3.68 1.65
CA ASN A 348 18.48 4.36 1.33
C ASN A 348 18.86 5.48 2.32
N CYS A 349 18.54 5.31 3.60
CA CYS A 349 18.87 6.28 4.64
C CYS A 349 20.22 5.97 5.30
N LYS A 350 20.84 7.03 5.87
CA LYS A 350 22.02 6.91 6.73
C LYS A 350 21.74 7.56 8.08
N VAL A 351 21.90 6.77 9.14
CA VAL A 351 21.83 7.25 10.53
C VAL A 351 23.23 7.17 11.11
N GLY A 352 23.76 8.31 11.53
CA GLY A 352 25.09 8.44 12.07
C GLY A 352 25.29 7.71 13.40
N ASP A 353 26.50 7.79 13.96
CA ASP A 353 26.85 7.16 15.22
C ASP A 353 26.23 7.90 16.43
N ASN A 354 25.94 7.17 17.51
CA ASN A 354 25.44 7.71 18.79
C ASN A 354 24.09 8.48 18.67
N VAL A 355 23.27 8.21 17.66
CA VAL A 355 21.96 8.82 17.45
C VAL A 355 20.92 8.15 18.34
N THR A 356 19.94 8.92 18.82
CA THR A 356 18.77 8.40 19.55
C THR A 356 17.48 8.84 18.88
N LEU A 357 16.65 7.89 18.46
CA LEU A 357 15.31 8.12 17.89
C LEU A 357 14.23 7.65 18.86
N GLY A 358 13.15 8.42 18.98
CA GLY A 358 11.97 8.07 19.78
C GLY A 358 12.06 8.46 21.25
N PHE A 359 12.96 9.40 21.60
CA PHE A 359 13.09 9.83 22.99
C PHE A 359 11.98 10.81 23.44
N GLY A 360 11.83 10.96 24.75
CA GLY A 360 10.99 11.98 25.37
C GLY A 360 9.49 11.69 25.34
N GLN A 361 8.72 12.73 25.62
CA GLN A 361 7.25 12.66 25.64
C GLN A 361 6.67 12.96 24.26
N GLU A 362 5.51 12.39 23.97
CA GLU A 362 4.74 12.71 22.78
C GLU A 362 4.24 14.16 22.83
N LYS A 363 4.49 14.92 21.78
CA LYS A 363 3.94 16.26 21.55
C LYS A 363 3.20 16.25 20.21
N PRO A 364 2.15 17.07 20.03
CA PRO A 364 1.49 17.25 18.75
C PRO A 364 2.48 17.71 17.68
N ASN A 365 2.36 17.18 16.46
CA ASN A 365 3.24 17.58 15.37
C ASN A 365 2.86 18.97 14.82
N VAL A 366 3.86 19.82 14.65
CA VAL A 366 3.65 21.21 14.21
C VAL A 366 3.25 21.36 12.75
N LEU A 367 3.58 20.37 11.89
CA LEU A 367 3.22 20.40 10.47
C LEU A 367 1.84 19.79 10.25
N ASN A 368 1.60 18.59 10.76
CA ASN A 368 0.33 17.89 10.62
C ASN A 368 0.16 16.80 11.69
N GLU A 369 -0.59 17.12 12.73
CA GLU A 369 -0.87 16.21 13.84
C GLU A 369 -1.64 14.95 13.42
N SER A 370 -2.49 15.04 12.39
CA SER A 370 -3.27 13.88 11.91
C SER A 370 -2.43 12.86 11.14
N ILE A 371 -1.25 13.25 10.66
CA ILE A 371 -0.31 12.37 9.93
C ILE A 371 0.78 11.88 10.87
N TYR A 372 1.49 12.80 11.53
CA TYR A 372 2.64 12.49 12.38
C TYR A 372 2.21 12.40 13.85
N SER A 373 1.73 11.25 14.23
CA SER A 373 1.16 10.94 15.55
C SER A 373 1.58 9.54 15.99
N PHE A 374 0.92 9.01 16.98
CA PHE A 374 1.12 7.63 17.42
C PHE A 374 2.50 7.35 18.06
N GLY A 375 3.24 8.39 18.44
CA GLY A 375 4.58 8.28 19.03
C GLY A 375 5.69 7.93 18.05
N LEU A 376 5.41 7.91 16.74
CA LEU A 376 6.35 7.50 15.70
C LEU A 376 7.36 8.60 15.35
N VAL A 377 8.62 8.19 15.14
CA VAL A 377 9.61 8.96 14.38
C VAL A 377 9.55 8.50 12.94
N THR A 378 9.37 9.40 11.98
CA THR A 378 9.28 9.04 10.57
C THR A 378 10.36 9.71 9.75
N ILE A 379 11.20 8.92 9.10
CA ILE A 379 12.32 9.40 8.26
C ILE A 379 12.05 8.99 6.82
N GLY A 380 12.01 9.97 5.92
CA GLY A 380 11.76 9.77 4.49
C GLY A 380 12.96 9.21 3.74
N ASP A 381 12.75 8.76 2.50
CA ASP A 381 13.78 8.18 1.64
C ASP A 381 14.99 9.09 1.46
N ASP A 382 16.16 8.47 1.21
CA ASP A 382 17.42 9.15 0.88
C ASP A 382 17.88 10.16 1.96
N SER A 383 17.38 10.02 3.20
CA SER A 383 17.71 10.93 4.31
C SER A 383 19.02 10.59 4.99
N VAL A 384 19.70 11.62 5.48
CA VAL A 384 20.94 11.48 6.25
C VAL A 384 20.76 12.19 7.59
N ILE A 385 21.02 11.45 8.68
CA ILE A 385 20.99 11.94 10.06
C ILE A 385 22.43 12.00 10.58
N PRO A 386 22.93 13.17 11.04
CA PRO A 386 24.29 13.31 11.54
C PRO A 386 24.52 12.60 12.89
N ASP A 387 25.77 12.46 13.28
CA ASP A 387 26.17 11.80 14.52
C ASP A 387 25.64 12.52 15.77
N GLY A 388 25.35 11.78 16.82
CA GLY A 388 25.11 12.28 18.18
C GLY A 388 23.77 12.99 18.41
N VAL A 389 22.92 13.11 17.41
CA VAL A 389 21.63 13.83 17.56
C VAL A 389 20.56 12.98 18.26
N LYS A 390 19.62 13.67 18.91
CA LYS A 390 18.46 13.06 19.56
C LYS A 390 17.18 13.58 18.91
N ILE A 391 16.30 12.65 18.52
CA ILE A 391 15.07 12.93 17.78
C ILE A 391 13.88 12.41 18.57
N GLY A 392 12.96 13.31 18.93
CA GLY A 392 11.79 13.03 19.73
C GLY A 392 10.65 12.37 18.95
N LYS A 393 9.60 11.99 19.68
CA LYS A 393 8.40 11.31 19.14
C LYS A 393 7.53 12.25 18.28
N ASN A 394 6.72 11.68 17.38
CA ASN A 394 5.83 12.40 16.45
C ASN A 394 6.59 13.38 15.53
N THR A 395 7.81 13.06 15.17
CA THR A 395 8.68 13.88 14.29
C THR A 395 8.69 13.35 12.88
N ALA A 396 8.98 14.24 11.93
CA ALA A 396 9.19 13.89 10.53
C ALA A 396 10.47 14.53 10.00
N ILE A 397 11.31 13.72 9.34
CA ILE A 397 12.55 14.19 8.72
C ILE A 397 12.57 13.71 7.27
N SER A 398 12.98 14.58 6.35
CA SER A 398 13.25 14.22 4.96
C SER A 398 14.43 15.01 4.43
N GLY A 399 15.34 14.31 3.74
CA GLY A 399 16.53 14.84 3.10
C GLY A 399 17.80 14.82 3.95
N VAL A 400 18.86 15.39 3.41
CA VAL A 400 20.18 15.43 4.06
C VAL A 400 20.20 16.49 5.15
N THR A 401 20.36 16.07 6.40
CA THR A 401 20.43 16.96 7.56
C THR A 401 21.85 17.06 8.10
N TYR A 402 22.19 18.16 8.75
CA TYR A 402 23.48 18.47 9.32
C TYR A 402 23.32 18.84 10.80
N GLU A 403 24.41 18.83 11.59
CA GLU A 403 24.40 19.16 13.02
C GLU A 403 23.72 20.50 13.32
N GLU A 404 23.90 21.49 12.45
CA GLU A 404 23.31 22.85 12.57
C GLU A 404 21.80 22.89 12.44
N ASP A 405 21.17 21.85 11.90
CA ASP A 405 19.72 21.73 11.81
C ASP A 405 19.08 21.34 13.15
N TYR A 406 19.88 20.88 14.09
CA TYR A 406 19.45 20.38 15.40
C TYR A 406 19.89 21.34 16.52
N LYS A 407 18.92 21.99 17.15
CA LYS A 407 19.22 22.90 18.25
C LYS A 407 19.84 22.12 19.42
N ASP A 408 21.07 22.44 19.77
CA ASP A 408 21.83 21.73 20.82
C ASP A 408 21.90 20.21 20.59
N GLY A 409 21.89 19.76 19.33
CA GLY A 409 21.89 18.35 18.95
C GLY A 409 20.55 17.64 19.16
N VAL A 410 19.44 18.38 19.31
CA VAL A 410 18.10 17.81 19.60
C VAL A 410 17.06 18.32 18.63
N LEU A 411 16.21 17.42 18.14
CA LEU A 411 14.93 17.70 17.53
C LEU A 411 13.84 17.28 18.52
N GLU A 412 13.13 18.22 19.07
CA GLU A 412 12.10 17.97 20.08
C GLU A 412 10.89 17.22 19.50
N GLY A 413 10.14 16.55 20.36
CA GLY A 413 8.90 15.87 19.96
C GLY A 413 7.93 16.80 19.25
N GLY A 414 7.34 16.33 18.13
CA GLY A 414 6.42 17.08 17.30
C GLY A 414 7.06 18.02 16.28
N GLU A 415 8.37 18.21 16.28
CA GLU A 415 9.06 19.07 15.30
C GLU A 415 9.31 18.32 13.97
N VAL A 416 9.69 19.08 12.92
CA VAL A 416 9.96 18.54 11.59
C VAL A 416 11.19 19.18 10.96
N ILE A 417 11.96 18.39 10.18
CA ILE A 417 13.01 18.90 9.28
C ILE A 417 12.74 18.33 7.90
N ILE A 418 12.27 19.17 6.99
CA ILE A 418 12.05 18.80 5.59
C ILE A 418 12.91 19.71 4.72
N LYS A 419 13.91 19.14 4.06
CA LYS A 419 14.83 19.88 3.20
C LYS A 419 14.22 20.07 1.79
N ALA A 420 14.36 21.27 1.25
CA ALA A 420 13.92 21.58 -0.11
C ALA A 420 14.78 20.82 -1.14
N GLY A 421 14.16 19.99 -1.94
CA GLY A 421 14.81 19.12 -2.95
C GLY A 421 14.10 17.77 -3.01
N ASP A 422 13.48 17.35 -1.94
CA ASP A 422 12.76 16.08 -1.80
C ASP A 422 11.27 16.32 -2.01
N GLY A 423 10.84 16.43 -3.25
CA GLY A 423 9.41 16.49 -3.57
C GLY A 423 8.90 17.81 -4.16
N LYS A 424 9.66 18.42 -5.07
CA LYS A 424 9.10 19.38 -6.04
C LYS A 424 8.99 18.77 -7.42
#